data_9827e7c78756b11bedc5862c3dd49150
#
_entry.id   9827e7c78756b11bedc5862c3dd49150
#
_cell.length_a   1.000
_cell.length_b   1.000
_cell.length_c   1.000
_cell.angle_alpha   90.00
_cell.angle_beta   90.00
_cell.angle_gamma   90.00
#
_symmetry.space_group_name_H-M   'P 1'
#
loop_
_entity.id
_entity.type
_entity.pdbx_description
1 polymer ?
#
loop_
_entity_poly.entity_id
_entity_poly.type
_entity_poly.pdbx_seq_one_letter_code
_entity_poly.pdbx_strand_id
1 'polypeptide(L)'
;RSFFQFELLYKLLGASVSPALLAIFRLSIRAAGLSYLTNDNLWLYLKNPFAFLGTVLILLFLAYYILVEMTAMAIWFHLREWEQELGPTSLLAAALKRSLRIFRPRNLLMVLFLVLIIPLTNVALVSGYLTTIRIPEFIIRYIAKRKPLIFGVAALLLLFFFLAMRWVFSIHYFVLEHKPFRPACKASANLIRRQYL
;
A
#
# COMPACT_ATOMS: atom_id res chain seq x y z
N ARG A 1 -19.52 16.86 4.42
CA ARG A 1 -19.75 16.25 5.74
C ARG A 1 -19.67 14.72 5.67
N SER A 2 -20.35 14.07 4.75
CA SER A 2 -20.38 12.59 4.63
C SER A 2 -19.02 11.94 4.42
N PHE A 3 -18.12 12.54 3.63
CA PHE A 3 -16.76 12.03 3.42
C PHE A 3 -15.90 12.10 4.70
N PHE A 4 -15.98 13.22 5.44
CA PHE A 4 -15.25 13.35 6.70
C PHE A 4 -15.71 12.32 7.74
N GLN A 5 -17.03 12.07 7.83
CA GLN A 5 -17.58 11.03 8.69
C GLN A 5 -17.12 9.63 8.26
N PHE A 6 -17.05 9.36 6.95
CA PHE A 6 -16.46 8.13 6.43
C PHE A 6 -15.00 7.98 6.85
N GLU A 7 -14.20 9.04 6.67
CA GLU A 7 -12.76 9.01 7.00
C GLU A 7 -12.53 8.77 8.48
N LEU A 8 -13.31 9.43 9.35
CA LEU A 8 -13.25 9.21 10.79
C LEU A 8 -13.60 7.75 11.15
N LEU A 9 -14.70 7.23 10.62
CA LEU A 9 -15.15 5.85 10.84
C LEU A 9 -14.09 4.86 10.34
N TYR A 10 -13.52 5.13 9.18
CA TYR A 10 -12.51 4.27 8.58
C TYR A 10 -11.20 4.24 9.40
N LYS A 11 -10.74 5.38 9.89
CA LYS A 11 -9.57 5.46 10.78
C LYS A 11 -9.82 4.78 12.13
N LEU A 12 -11.02 4.90 12.68
CA LEU A 12 -11.40 4.17 13.89
C LEU A 12 -11.40 2.66 13.68
N LEU A 13 -11.91 2.18 12.55
CA LEU A 13 -11.82 0.77 12.17
C LEU A 13 -10.36 0.32 12.05
N GLY A 14 -9.52 1.09 11.40
CA GLY A 14 -8.08 0.81 11.30
C GLY A 14 -7.41 0.73 12.68
N ALA A 15 -7.71 1.67 13.56
CA ALA A 15 -7.19 1.67 14.93
C ALA A 15 -7.64 0.44 15.73
N SER A 16 -8.89 0.00 15.57
CA SER A 16 -9.43 -1.20 16.26
C SER A 16 -8.81 -2.51 15.76
N VAL A 17 -8.40 -2.57 14.49
CA VAL A 17 -7.75 -3.75 13.89
C VAL A 17 -6.24 -3.77 14.16
N SER A 18 -5.63 -2.63 14.42
CA SER A 18 -4.18 -2.49 14.67
C SER A 18 -3.63 -3.45 15.75
N PRO A 19 -4.26 -3.66 16.91
CA PRO A 19 -3.78 -4.62 17.91
C PRO A 19 -3.74 -6.07 17.41
N ALA A 20 -4.73 -6.47 16.58
CA ALA A 20 -4.76 -7.79 15.99
C ALA A 20 -3.61 -8.01 15.00
N LEU A 21 -3.31 -7.02 14.16
CA LEU A 21 -2.17 -7.07 13.26
C LEU A 21 -0.85 -7.15 14.03
N LEU A 22 -0.72 -6.39 15.13
CA LEU A 22 0.45 -6.45 15.99
C LEU A 22 0.59 -7.84 16.64
N ALA A 23 -0.51 -8.45 17.06
CA ALA A 23 -0.50 -9.81 17.60
C ALA A 23 -0.02 -10.83 16.56
N ILE A 24 -0.53 -10.76 15.33
CA ILE A 24 -0.09 -11.61 14.21
C ILE A 24 1.41 -11.42 13.96
N PHE A 25 1.90 -10.17 13.94
CA PHE A 25 3.30 -9.87 13.75
C PHE A 25 4.18 -10.46 14.87
N ARG A 26 3.78 -10.29 16.14
CA ARG A 26 4.49 -10.88 17.29
C ARG A 26 4.48 -12.41 17.25
N LEU A 27 3.37 -13.01 16.86
CA LEU A 27 3.27 -14.47 16.69
C LEU A 27 4.19 -14.96 15.58
N SER A 28 4.31 -14.24 14.48
CA SER A 28 5.20 -14.60 13.37
C SER A 28 6.68 -14.51 13.77
N ILE A 29 7.07 -13.53 14.60
CA ILE A 29 8.44 -13.44 15.16
C ILE A 29 8.73 -14.63 16.07
N ARG A 30 7.79 -14.98 16.96
CA ARG A 30 7.93 -16.13 17.86
C ARG A 30 7.99 -17.45 17.09
N ALA A 31 7.19 -17.60 16.04
CA ALA A 31 7.20 -18.77 15.16
C ALA A 31 8.55 -18.95 14.45
N ALA A 32 9.27 -17.86 14.18
CA ALA A 32 10.63 -17.90 13.66
C ALA A 32 11.69 -18.25 14.72
N GLY A 33 11.30 -18.46 15.99
CA GLY A 33 12.22 -18.69 17.09
C GLY A 33 12.97 -17.45 17.56
N LEU A 34 12.45 -16.24 17.22
CA LEU A 34 13.09 -14.98 17.53
C LEU A 34 12.36 -14.26 18.67
N SER A 35 13.11 -13.61 19.55
CA SER A 35 12.54 -12.76 20.61
C SER A 35 12.16 -11.37 20.08
N TYR A 36 12.90 -10.89 19.07
CA TYR A 36 12.69 -9.58 18.42
C TYR A 36 13.24 -9.61 17.00
N LEU A 37 12.74 -8.72 16.17
CA LEU A 37 13.16 -8.58 14.78
C LEU A 37 14.15 -7.41 14.65
N THR A 38 15.32 -7.70 14.06
CA THR A 38 16.36 -6.73 13.70
C THR A 38 16.75 -6.92 12.24
N ASN A 39 17.54 -5.99 11.71
CA ASN A 39 18.09 -6.14 10.37
C ASN A 39 19.00 -7.37 10.22
N ASP A 40 19.69 -7.76 11.30
CA ASP A 40 20.64 -8.88 11.27
C ASP A 40 19.93 -10.23 11.21
N ASN A 41 18.75 -10.35 11.84
CA ASN A 41 17.97 -11.58 11.86
C ASN A 41 16.79 -11.59 10.88
N LEU A 42 16.61 -10.52 10.07
CA LEU A 42 15.54 -10.40 9.09
C LEU A 42 15.54 -11.55 8.08
N TRP A 43 16.72 -11.98 7.63
CA TRP A 43 16.84 -13.09 6.69
C TRP A 43 16.41 -14.42 7.32
N LEU A 44 16.77 -14.65 8.58
CA LEU A 44 16.35 -15.83 9.33
C LEU A 44 14.83 -15.85 9.52
N TYR A 45 14.25 -14.68 9.84
CA TYR A 45 12.82 -14.49 9.95
C TYR A 45 12.09 -14.83 8.64
N LEU A 46 12.56 -14.32 7.50
CA LEU A 46 11.93 -14.54 6.20
C LEU A 46 12.08 -15.98 5.67
N LYS A 47 13.10 -16.72 6.11
CA LYS A 47 13.27 -18.15 5.79
C LYS A 47 12.25 -19.04 6.49
N ASN A 48 11.69 -18.61 7.61
CA ASN A 48 10.67 -19.37 8.31
C ASN A 48 9.33 -19.25 7.57
N PRO A 49 8.69 -20.37 7.14
CA PRO A 49 7.47 -20.32 6.34
C PRO A 49 6.28 -19.67 7.06
N PHE A 50 6.16 -19.88 8.37
CA PHE A 50 5.08 -19.26 9.17
C PHE A 50 5.30 -17.76 9.33
N ALA A 51 6.53 -17.32 9.54
CA ALA A 51 6.88 -15.91 9.63
C ALA A 51 6.67 -15.21 8.28
N PHE A 52 7.09 -15.84 7.19
CA PHE A 52 6.86 -15.36 5.83
C PHE A 52 5.37 -15.23 5.53
N LEU A 53 4.57 -16.27 5.84
CA LEU A 53 3.12 -16.24 5.64
C LEU A 53 2.46 -15.12 6.46
N GLY A 54 2.83 -14.96 7.73
CA GLY A 54 2.34 -13.88 8.59
C GLY A 54 2.65 -12.50 8.00
N THR A 55 3.86 -12.29 7.49
CA THR A 55 4.26 -11.05 6.82
C THR A 55 3.42 -10.80 5.57
N VAL A 56 3.25 -11.82 4.73
CA VAL A 56 2.43 -11.72 3.50
C VAL A 56 0.98 -11.36 3.85
N LEU A 57 0.39 -11.98 4.87
CA LEU A 57 -0.97 -11.66 5.30
C LEU A 57 -1.11 -10.20 5.78
N ILE A 58 -0.14 -9.72 6.56
CA ILE A 58 -0.12 -8.31 7.01
C ILE A 58 -0.01 -7.37 5.81
N LEU A 59 0.90 -7.64 4.87
CA LEU A 59 1.09 -6.81 3.68
C LEU A 59 -0.15 -6.82 2.77
N LEU A 60 -0.80 -7.97 2.59
CA LEU A 60 -2.07 -8.08 1.87
C LEU A 60 -3.18 -7.27 2.52
N PHE A 61 -3.28 -7.34 3.85
CA PHE A 61 -4.26 -6.56 4.60
C PHE A 61 -4.00 -5.06 4.45
N LEU A 62 -2.75 -4.61 4.62
CA LEU A 62 -2.39 -3.20 4.46
C LEU A 62 -2.65 -2.69 3.04
N ALA A 63 -2.30 -3.47 2.02
CA ALA A 63 -2.60 -3.13 0.64
C ALA A 63 -4.11 -3.01 0.39
N TYR A 64 -4.89 -3.94 0.93
CA TYR A 64 -6.34 -3.90 0.86
C TYR A 64 -6.91 -2.69 1.59
N TYR A 65 -6.40 -2.39 2.79
CA TYR A 65 -6.80 -1.23 3.58
C TYR A 65 -6.59 0.07 2.79
N ILE A 66 -5.41 0.29 2.24
CA ILE A 66 -5.11 1.48 1.41
C ILE A 66 -6.04 1.53 0.18
N LEU A 67 -6.25 0.40 -0.47
CA LEU A 67 -7.12 0.35 -1.65
C LEU A 67 -8.56 0.74 -1.32
N VAL A 68 -9.09 0.32 -0.17
CA VAL A 68 -10.44 0.70 0.27
C VAL A 68 -10.55 2.21 0.45
N GLU A 69 -9.58 2.85 1.09
CA GLU A 69 -9.54 4.31 1.27
C GLU A 69 -9.51 5.04 -0.07
N MET A 70 -8.58 4.65 -0.96
CA MET A 70 -8.48 5.21 -2.31
C MET A 70 -9.75 4.97 -3.14
N THR A 71 -10.38 3.81 -2.98
CA THR A 71 -11.63 3.47 -3.65
C THR A 71 -12.79 4.35 -3.17
N ALA A 72 -12.88 4.58 -1.86
CA ALA A 72 -13.89 5.46 -1.29
C ALA A 72 -13.73 6.90 -1.79
N MET A 73 -12.50 7.41 -1.82
CA MET A 73 -12.21 8.73 -2.41
C MET A 73 -12.65 8.81 -3.87
N ALA A 74 -12.27 7.82 -4.69
CA ALA A 74 -12.62 7.81 -6.11
C ALA A 74 -14.13 7.76 -6.32
N ILE A 75 -14.87 6.95 -5.54
CA ILE A 75 -16.33 6.88 -5.61
C ILE A 75 -16.95 8.21 -5.18
N TRP A 76 -16.47 8.80 -4.09
CA TRP A 76 -17.02 10.04 -3.56
C TRP A 76 -16.85 11.20 -4.53
N PHE A 77 -15.66 11.37 -5.13
CA PHE A 77 -15.43 12.39 -6.14
C PHE A 77 -16.31 12.19 -7.39
N HIS A 78 -16.42 10.95 -7.85
CA HIS A 78 -17.26 10.64 -9.02
C HIS A 78 -18.74 10.92 -8.77
N LEU A 79 -19.27 10.58 -7.61
CA LEU A 79 -20.68 10.83 -7.27
C LEU A 79 -20.97 12.32 -7.09
N ARG A 80 -19.99 13.09 -6.58
CA ARG A 80 -20.14 14.53 -6.42
C ARG A 80 -20.28 15.26 -7.75
N GLU A 81 -19.65 14.76 -8.82
CA GLU A 81 -19.85 15.29 -10.19
C GLU A 81 -21.30 15.13 -10.65
N TRP A 82 -22.02 14.15 -10.13
CA TRP A 82 -23.42 13.86 -10.47
C TRP A 82 -24.42 14.33 -9.39
N GLU A 83 -24.00 15.18 -8.48
CA GLU A 83 -24.80 15.68 -7.35
C GLU A 83 -25.47 14.58 -6.51
N GLN A 84 -24.91 13.37 -6.51
CA GLN A 84 -25.39 12.25 -5.72
C GLN A 84 -24.63 12.16 -4.39
N GLU A 85 -25.36 12.09 -3.28
CA GLU A 85 -24.78 11.90 -1.95
C GLU A 85 -24.99 10.47 -1.46
N LEU A 86 -23.89 9.82 -1.09
CA LEU A 86 -23.92 8.56 -0.34
C LEU A 86 -23.65 8.81 1.14
N GLY A 87 -24.40 8.13 2.00
CA GLY A 87 -24.07 8.09 3.43
C GLY A 87 -22.71 7.41 3.69
N PRO A 88 -22.05 7.68 4.83
CA PRO A 88 -20.71 7.18 5.14
C PRO A 88 -20.63 5.65 5.17
N THR A 89 -21.66 4.98 5.65
CA THR A 89 -21.74 3.51 5.71
C THR A 89 -21.95 2.87 4.34
N SER A 90 -22.77 3.47 3.48
CA SER A 90 -22.99 3.00 2.10
C SER A 90 -21.74 3.23 1.23
N LEU A 91 -21.01 4.33 1.44
CA LEU A 91 -19.73 4.59 0.81
C LEU A 91 -18.69 3.54 1.22
N LEU A 92 -18.61 3.20 2.53
CA LEU A 92 -17.74 2.16 3.03
C LEU A 92 -18.06 0.79 2.41
N ALA A 93 -19.34 0.41 2.39
CA ALA A 93 -19.79 -0.86 1.82
C ALA A 93 -19.46 -0.95 0.31
N ALA A 94 -19.68 0.14 -0.44
CA ALA A 94 -19.35 0.21 -1.85
C ALA A 94 -17.83 0.11 -2.08
N ALA A 95 -17.03 0.79 -1.27
CA ALA A 95 -15.57 0.76 -1.34
C ALA A 95 -15.03 -0.64 -1.03
N LEU A 96 -15.50 -1.28 0.06
CA LEU A 96 -15.13 -2.65 0.42
C LEU A 96 -15.44 -3.63 -0.72
N LYS A 97 -16.69 -3.61 -1.23
CA LYS A 97 -17.12 -4.51 -2.31
C LYS A 97 -16.30 -4.35 -3.58
N ARG A 98 -15.99 -3.12 -3.99
CA ARG A 98 -15.18 -2.86 -5.19
C ARG A 98 -13.73 -3.25 -4.99
N SER A 99 -13.16 -3.02 -3.82
CA SER A 99 -11.77 -3.36 -3.48
C SER A 99 -11.50 -4.85 -3.39
N LEU A 100 -12.50 -5.70 -3.08
CA LEU A 100 -12.35 -7.17 -3.08
C LEU A 100 -11.82 -7.75 -4.40
N ARG A 101 -11.94 -7.01 -5.50
CA ARG A 101 -11.41 -7.42 -6.81
C ARG A 101 -9.89 -7.50 -6.85
N ILE A 102 -9.17 -6.94 -5.88
CA ILE A 102 -7.72 -7.05 -5.77
C ILE A 102 -7.25 -8.49 -5.59
N PHE A 103 -8.05 -9.33 -4.92
CA PHE A 103 -7.72 -10.74 -4.67
C PHE A 103 -7.83 -11.65 -5.91
N ARG A 104 -8.29 -11.12 -7.05
CA ARG A 104 -8.27 -11.88 -8.29
C ARG A 104 -6.83 -12.04 -8.80
N PRO A 105 -6.42 -13.24 -9.30
CA PRO A 105 -5.04 -13.49 -9.75
C PRO A 105 -4.53 -12.47 -10.78
N ARG A 106 -5.41 -11.94 -11.61
CA ARG A 106 -5.11 -10.91 -12.62
C ARG A 106 -4.66 -9.57 -12.02
N ASN A 107 -4.95 -9.33 -10.74
CA ASN A 107 -4.72 -8.07 -10.05
C ASN A 107 -3.63 -8.14 -8.97
N LEU A 108 -2.95 -9.30 -8.81
CA LEU A 108 -1.87 -9.47 -7.83
C LEU A 108 -0.75 -8.41 -7.98
N LEU A 109 -0.50 -7.98 -9.21
CA LEU A 109 0.46 -6.90 -9.47
C LEU A 109 0.05 -5.56 -8.83
N MET A 110 -1.25 -5.35 -8.60
CA MET A 110 -1.76 -4.20 -7.87
C MET A 110 -1.42 -4.27 -6.37
N VAL A 111 -1.45 -5.47 -5.78
CA VAL A 111 -1.00 -5.66 -4.40
C VAL A 111 0.45 -5.24 -4.25
N LEU A 112 1.32 -5.71 -5.14
CA LEU A 112 2.73 -5.33 -5.15
C LEU A 112 2.91 -3.81 -5.30
N PHE A 113 2.16 -3.19 -6.20
CA PHE A 113 2.18 -1.73 -6.40
C PHE A 113 1.75 -0.98 -5.13
N LEU A 114 0.67 -1.41 -4.46
CA LEU A 114 0.20 -0.80 -3.23
C LEU A 114 1.18 -0.99 -2.07
N VAL A 115 1.76 -2.19 -1.92
CA VAL A 115 2.82 -2.45 -0.93
C VAL A 115 4.03 -1.54 -1.16
N LEU A 116 4.36 -1.26 -2.40
CA LEU A 116 5.45 -0.35 -2.76
C LEU A 116 5.14 1.12 -2.43
N ILE A 117 3.86 1.51 -2.50
CA ILE A 117 3.40 2.87 -2.14
C ILE A 117 3.30 3.07 -0.62
N ILE A 118 3.10 2.03 0.18
CA ILE A 118 2.96 2.12 1.64
C ILE A 118 4.01 3.04 2.29
N PRO A 119 5.32 2.91 2.01
CA PRO A 119 6.32 3.79 2.60
C PRO A 119 6.16 5.26 2.22
N LEU A 120 5.52 5.55 1.08
CA LEU A 120 5.32 6.91 0.58
C LEU A 120 4.07 7.58 1.16
N THR A 121 3.07 6.82 1.56
CA THR A 121 1.79 7.36 2.04
C THR A 121 1.82 7.74 3.52
N ASN A 122 2.90 7.44 4.23
CA ASN A 122 3.07 7.75 5.66
C ASN A 122 1.83 7.37 6.51
N VAL A 123 1.24 6.23 6.17
CA VAL A 123 0.02 5.75 6.83
C VAL A 123 0.32 5.46 8.29
N ALA A 124 -0.39 6.08 9.21
CA ALA A 124 -0.18 5.96 10.65
C ALA A 124 -0.17 4.50 11.16
N LEU A 125 -0.96 3.62 10.53
CA LEU A 125 -0.96 2.18 10.80
C LEU A 125 0.37 1.50 10.47
N VAL A 126 1.08 1.97 9.44
CA VAL A 126 2.32 1.36 8.95
C VAL A 126 3.52 1.92 9.69
N SER A 127 3.50 3.20 10.07
CA SER A 127 4.62 3.84 10.76
C SER A 127 5.00 3.12 12.06
N GLY A 128 4.00 2.63 12.82
CA GLY A 128 4.24 1.86 14.04
C GLY A 128 4.97 0.53 13.82
N TYR A 129 4.76 -0.12 12.66
CA TYR A 129 5.38 -1.41 12.33
C TYR A 129 6.75 -1.25 11.66
N LEU A 130 6.90 -0.24 10.80
CA LEU A 130 8.13 -0.03 10.03
C LEU A 130 9.22 0.73 10.81
N THR A 131 8.89 1.40 11.92
CA THR A 131 9.89 2.09 12.75
C THR A 131 10.92 1.14 13.34
N THR A 132 10.59 -0.16 13.48
CA THR A 132 11.50 -1.19 14.00
C THR A 132 12.51 -1.65 12.94
N ILE A 133 12.18 -1.50 11.64
CA ILE A 133 13.06 -1.89 10.53
C ILE A 133 13.73 -0.62 10.00
N ARG A 134 14.95 -0.37 10.43
CA ARG A 134 15.77 0.75 9.94
C ARG A 134 16.85 0.23 9.01
N ILE A 135 17.16 0.99 7.97
CA ILE A 135 18.33 0.70 7.15
C ILE A 135 19.57 0.85 8.06
N PRO A 136 20.41 -0.19 8.21
CA PRO A 136 21.58 -0.11 9.06
C PRO A 136 22.48 1.05 8.64
N GLU A 137 23.01 1.78 9.62
CA GLU A 137 23.89 2.93 9.35
C GLU A 137 25.10 2.55 8.50
N PHE A 138 25.62 1.33 8.65
CA PHE A 138 26.76 0.89 7.84
C PHE A 138 26.42 0.82 6.34
N ILE A 139 25.18 0.43 5.98
CA ILE A 139 24.72 0.42 4.57
C ILE A 139 24.63 1.86 4.07
N ILE A 140 24.07 2.77 4.85
CA ILE A 140 23.97 4.18 4.50
C ILE A 140 25.37 4.77 4.31
N ARG A 141 26.29 4.51 5.25
CA ARG A 141 27.70 4.95 5.17
C ARG A 141 28.44 4.31 4.01
N TYR A 142 28.18 3.04 3.69
CA TYR A 142 28.77 2.35 2.56
C TYR A 142 28.33 2.97 1.23
N ILE A 143 27.03 3.26 1.07
CA ILE A 143 26.48 3.93 -0.10
C ILE A 143 27.07 5.35 -0.19
N ALA A 144 27.08 6.10 0.91
CA ALA A 144 27.57 7.48 0.96
C ALA A 144 29.06 7.61 0.61
N LYS A 145 29.87 6.60 0.91
CA LYS A 145 31.31 6.60 0.56
C LYS A 145 31.58 6.32 -0.92
N ARG A 146 30.61 5.78 -1.68
CA ARG A 146 30.81 5.39 -3.07
C ARG A 146 29.90 6.17 -3.99
N LYS A 147 30.43 7.20 -4.65
CA LYS A 147 29.69 8.05 -5.60
C LYS A 147 28.82 7.26 -6.61
N PRO A 148 29.32 6.18 -7.28
CA PRO A 148 28.46 5.44 -8.22
C PRO A 148 27.26 4.78 -7.57
N LEU A 149 27.36 4.35 -6.30
CA LEU A 149 26.21 3.78 -5.56
C LEU A 149 25.17 4.84 -5.22
N ILE A 150 25.60 6.07 -4.88
CA ILE A 150 24.66 7.18 -4.64
C ILE A 150 23.86 7.46 -5.91
N PHE A 151 24.54 7.56 -7.07
CA PHE A 151 23.86 7.76 -8.35
C PHE A 151 22.93 6.60 -8.70
N GLY A 152 23.33 5.34 -8.43
CA GLY A 152 22.49 4.16 -8.63
C GLY A 152 21.22 4.18 -7.80
N VAL A 153 21.33 4.49 -6.51
CA VAL A 153 20.17 4.62 -5.59
C VAL A 153 19.30 5.80 -6.01
N ALA A 154 19.88 6.95 -6.33
CA ALA A 154 19.13 8.11 -6.80
C ALA A 154 18.37 7.81 -8.09
N ALA A 155 19.01 7.16 -9.06
CA ALA A 155 18.39 6.75 -10.32
C ALA A 155 17.23 5.75 -10.07
N LEU A 156 17.40 4.80 -9.15
CA LEU A 156 16.35 3.85 -8.75
C LEU A 156 15.17 4.55 -8.11
N LEU A 157 15.41 5.52 -7.23
CA LEU A 157 14.36 6.32 -6.59
C LEU A 157 13.62 7.19 -7.62
N LEU A 158 14.35 7.81 -8.56
CA LEU A 158 13.74 8.59 -9.65
C LEU A 158 12.91 7.70 -10.57
N LEU A 159 13.41 6.52 -10.93
CA LEU A 159 12.65 5.54 -11.72
C LEU A 159 11.38 5.13 -10.99
N PHE A 160 11.50 4.83 -9.69
CA PHE A 160 10.35 4.48 -8.86
C PHE A 160 9.32 5.60 -8.79
N PHE A 161 9.76 6.84 -8.56
CA PHE A 161 8.91 8.02 -8.55
C PHE A 161 8.21 8.22 -9.90
N PHE A 162 8.94 8.08 -11.01
CA PHE A 162 8.38 8.17 -12.35
C PHE A 162 7.32 7.08 -12.61
N LEU A 163 7.56 5.84 -12.19
CA LEU A 163 6.58 4.77 -12.31
C LEU A 163 5.35 5.02 -11.44
N ALA A 164 5.55 5.51 -10.22
CA ALA A 164 4.45 5.85 -9.32
C ALA A 164 3.57 6.96 -9.92
N MET A 165 4.16 8.02 -10.45
CA MET A 165 3.45 9.09 -11.16
C MET A 165 2.70 8.55 -12.38
N ARG A 166 3.35 7.71 -13.17
CA ARG A 166 2.76 7.10 -14.37
C ARG A 166 1.56 6.20 -14.06
N TRP A 167 1.52 5.62 -12.90
CA TRP A 167 0.47 4.67 -12.50
C TRP A 167 -0.51 5.25 -11.47
N VAL A 168 -0.37 6.50 -11.10
CA VAL A 168 -1.23 7.13 -10.09
C VAL A 168 -2.73 7.02 -10.41
N PHE A 169 -3.09 7.20 -11.68
CA PHE A 169 -4.48 7.09 -12.13
C PHE A 169 -4.93 5.63 -12.37
N SER A 170 -4.03 4.65 -12.24
CA SER A 170 -4.40 3.24 -12.44
C SER A 170 -5.44 2.76 -11.44
N ILE A 171 -5.40 3.27 -10.21
CA ILE A 171 -6.38 2.96 -9.17
C ILE A 171 -7.77 3.49 -9.58
N HIS A 172 -7.82 4.70 -10.13
CA HIS A 172 -9.06 5.29 -10.64
C HIS A 172 -9.70 4.44 -11.75
N TYR A 173 -8.92 4.06 -12.78
CA TYR A 173 -9.38 3.17 -13.85
C TYR A 173 -9.80 1.78 -13.34
N PHE A 174 -9.08 1.25 -12.35
CA PHE A 174 -9.42 -0.02 -11.72
C PHE A 174 -10.75 0.03 -10.98
N VAL A 175 -11.00 1.12 -10.24
CA VAL A 175 -12.17 1.29 -9.37
C VAL A 175 -13.42 1.68 -10.17
N LEU A 176 -13.33 2.69 -11.03
CA LEU A 176 -14.48 3.26 -11.72
C LEU A 176 -14.80 2.52 -13.02
N GLU A 177 -13.81 2.28 -13.86
CA GLU A 177 -14.01 1.61 -15.15
C GLU A 177 -13.93 0.08 -15.06
N HIS A 178 -13.73 -0.47 -13.87
CA HIS A 178 -13.67 -1.90 -13.63
C HIS A 178 -12.62 -2.64 -14.47
N LYS A 179 -11.59 -1.95 -14.97
CA LYS A 179 -10.49 -2.53 -15.74
C LYS A 179 -9.57 -3.36 -14.84
N PRO A 180 -9.04 -4.50 -15.31
CA PRO A 180 -7.94 -5.19 -14.63
C PRO A 180 -6.72 -4.27 -14.50
N PHE A 181 -5.83 -4.54 -13.51
CA PHE A 181 -4.75 -3.61 -13.17
C PHE A 181 -3.80 -3.30 -14.36
N ARG A 182 -3.41 -4.32 -15.15
CA ARG A 182 -2.53 -4.08 -16.31
C ARG A 182 -3.12 -3.13 -17.37
N PRO A 183 -4.37 -3.33 -17.85
CA PRO A 183 -5.04 -2.36 -18.72
C PRO A 183 -5.22 -0.98 -18.05
N ALA A 184 -5.50 -0.93 -16.74
CA ALA A 184 -5.62 0.30 -15.98
C ALA A 184 -4.30 1.10 -15.99
N CYS A 185 -3.16 0.44 -15.80
CA CYS A 185 -1.83 1.06 -15.90
C CYS A 185 -1.54 1.60 -17.31
N LYS A 186 -1.95 0.87 -18.38
CA LYS A 186 -1.81 1.36 -19.75
C LYS A 186 -2.67 2.59 -19.99
N ALA A 187 -3.92 2.59 -19.53
CA ALA A 187 -4.82 3.73 -19.64
C ALA A 187 -4.27 4.96 -18.89
N SER A 188 -3.80 4.77 -17.65
CA SER A 188 -3.13 5.82 -16.87
C SER A 188 -1.92 6.40 -17.60
N ALA A 189 -1.03 5.55 -18.11
CA ALA A 189 0.15 5.98 -18.84
C ALA A 189 -0.20 6.76 -20.12
N ASN A 190 -1.23 6.34 -20.85
CA ASN A 190 -1.70 7.03 -22.05
C ASN A 190 -2.32 8.39 -21.74
N LEU A 191 -3.08 8.50 -20.63
CA LEU A 191 -3.64 9.75 -20.16
C LEU A 191 -2.52 10.78 -19.90
N ILE A 192 -1.51 10.36 -19.12
CA ILE A 192 -0.38 11.24 -18.78
C ILE A 192 0.39 11.64 -20.02
N ARG A 193 0.66 10.69 -20.92
CA ARG A 193 1.36 11.00 -22.18
C ARG A 193 0.59 11.99 -23.04
N ARG A 194 -0.74 11.89 -23.09
CA ARG A 194 -1.59 12.77 -23.94
C ARG A 194 -1.70 14.19 -23.38
N GLN A 195 -1.61 14.35 -22.06
CA GLN A 195 -1.78 15.67 -21.41
C GLN A 195 -0.48 16.42 -21.17
N TYR A 196 0.64 15.71 -21.07
CA TYR A 196 1.94 16.28 -20.65
C TYR A 196 3.09 16.10 -21.67
N LEU A 197 2.84 15.43 -22.77
CA LEU A 197 3.73 15.26 -23.92
C LEU A 197 2.99 15.58 -25.24
#